data_5a2d4b03c24b69899d0dafdf5776b7ef
#
_entry.id   5a2d4b03c24b69899d0dafdf5776b7ef
#
_cell.length_a   1.000
_cell.length_b   1.000
_cell.length_c   1.000
_cell.angle_alpha   90.00
_cell.angle_beta   90.00
_cell.angle_gamma   90.00
#
_symmetry.space_group_name_H-M   'P 1'
#
loop_
_entity.id
_entity.type
_entity.pdbx_description
1 polymer ?
#
loop_
_entity_poly.entity_id
_entity_poly.type
_entity_poly.pdbx_seq_one_letter_code
_entity_poly.pdbx_strand_id
1 'polypeptide(L)' 'MTTIMSKEKVLAALKGAEKPLKAGEIVDLTGLDRKEVDKAMKALKDEGAIVSPKVCFWEAK' A
#
# COMPACT_ATOMS: atom_id res chain seq x y z
N MET A 1 -22.53 -3.36 6.69
CA MET A 1 -21.70 -3.10 5.53
C MET A 1 -20.29 -2.72 5.97
N THR A 2 -19.29 -3.36 5.42
CA THR A 2 -17.92 -3.13 5.84
C THR A 2 -17.32 -1.96 5.07
N THR A 3 -16.79 -0.99 5.78
CA THR A 3 -16.06 0.10 5.16
C THR A 3 -14.62 -0.35 4.97
N ILE A 4 -14.18 -0.38 3.73
CA ILE A 4 -12.80 -0.75 3.45
C ILE A 4 -11.93 0.48 3.62
N MET A 5 -11.00 0.42 4.55
CA MET A 5 -10.08 1.53 4.80
C MET A 5 -9.01 1.56 3.71
N SER A 6 -8.48 2.74 3.42
CA SER A 6 -7.40 2.90 2.45
C SER A 6 -6.24 1.97 2.76
N LYS A 7 -5.93 1.80 4.02
CA LYS A 7 -4.90 0.93 4.53
C LYS A 7 -5.10 -0.52 4.06
N GLU A 8 -6.32 -1.02 4.15
CA GLU A 8 -6.62 -2.38 3.72
C GLU A 8 -6.52 -2.53 2.20
N LYS A 9 -6.97 -1.52 1.47
CA LYS A 9 -6.87 -1.54 0.01
C LYS A 9 -5.42 -1.57 -0.44
N VAL A 10 -4.58 -0.74 0.16
CA VAL A 10 -3.15 -0.71 -0.17
C VAL A 10 -2.49 -2.03 0.17
N LEU A 11 -2.79 -2.59 1.33
CA LEU A 11 -2.23 -3.86 1.73
C LEU A 11 -2.65 -4.99 0.79
N ALA A 12 -3.92 -5.02 0.41
CA ALA A 12 -4.42 -6.03 -0.52
C ALA A 12 -3.73 -5.93 -1.88
N ALA A 13 -3.53 -4.70 -2.37
CA ALA A 13 -2.82 -4.48 -3.63
C ALA A 13 -1.39 -5.01 -3.56
N LEU A 14 -0.71 -4.76 -2.46
CA LEU A 14 0.67 -5.22 -2.28
C LEU A 14 0.75 -6.73 -2.15
N LYS A 15 -0.19 -7.34 -1.43
CA LYS A 15 -0.22 -8.80 -1.29
C LYS A 15 -0.49 -9.48 -2.62
N GLY A 16 -1.34 -8.90 -3.44
CA GLY A 16 -1.68 -9.48 -4.73
C GLY A 16 -0.61 -9.29 -5.80
N ALA A 17 0.29 -8.34 -5.61
CA ALA A 17 1.25 -7.97 -6.64
C ALA A 17 2.42 -8.94 -6.80
N GLU A 18 2.77 -9.68 -5.76
CA GLU A 18 3.91 -10.62 -5.75
C GLU A 18 5.26 -9.97 -6.05
N LYS A 19 5.31 -8.66 -6.08
CA LYS A 19 6.55 -7.91 -6.32
C LYS A 19 6.43 -6.54 -5.66
N PRO A 20 7.55 -5.87 -5.40
CA PRO A 20 7.49 -4.51 -4.86
C PRO A 20 6.81 -3.56 -5.86
N LEU A 21 6.00 -2.67 -5.34
CA LEU A 21 5.30 -1.67 -6.13
C LEU A 21 5.69 -0.27 -5.70
N LYS A 22 5.64 0.66 -6.66
CA LYS A 22 5.80 2.08 -6.36
C LYS A 22 4.47 2.65 -5.91
N ALA A 23 4.52 3.78 -5.18
CA ALA A 23 3.32 4.44 -4.74
C ALA A 23 2.37 4.78 -5.89
N GLY A 24 2.91 5.20 -7.03
CA GLY A 24 2.10 5.50 -8.21
C GLY A 24 1.36 4.28 -8.74
N GLU A 25 2.00 3.12 -8.71
CA GLU A 25 1.35 1.87 -9.12
C GLU A 25 0.23 1.51 -8.15
N ILE A 26 0.45 1.74 -6.87
CA ILE A 26 -0.57 1.48 -5.85
C ILE A 26 -1.77 2.41 -6.05
N VAL A 27 -1.54 3.68 -6.38
CA VAL A 27 -2.61 4.61 -6.70
C VAL A 27 -3.45 4.07 -7.86
N ASP A 28 -2.81 3.61 -8.91
CA ASP A 28 -3.51 3.05 -10.08
C ASP A 28 -4.31 1.81 -9.73
N LEU A 29 -3.75 0.94 -8.91
CA LEU A 29 -4.40 -0.32 -8.54
C LEU A 29 -5.57 -0.13 -7.58
N THR A 30 -5.43 0.81 -6.66
CA THR A 30 -6.44 1.02 -5.62
C THR A 30 -7.46 2.08 -6.00
N GLY A 31 -7.12 2.97 -6.91
CA GLY A 31 -7.98 4.10 -7.27
C GLY A 31 -8.05 5.17 -6.18
N LEU A 32 -7.15 5.11 -5.22
CA LEU A 32 -7.08 6.09 -4.14
C LEU A 32 -6.23 7.29 -4.53
N ASP A 33 -6.45 8.42 -3.86
CA ASP A 33 -5.60 9.60 -4.03
C ASP A 33 -4.21 9.30 -3.49
N ARG A 34 -3.20 9.95 -4.06
CA ARG A 34 -1.83 9.80 -3.61
C ARG A 34 -1.68 10.06 -2.11
N LYS A 35 -2.38 11.06 -1.60
CA LYS A 35 -2.35 11.38 -0.18
C LYS A 35 -2.88 10.23 0.68
N GLU A 36 -3.95 9.60 0.23
CA GLU A 36 -4.52 8.46 0.93
C GLU A 36 -3.56 7.28 0.91
N VAL A 37 -2.95 7.03 -0.23
CA VAL A 37 -1.95 5.96 -0.35
C VAL A 37 -0.78 6.22 0.57
N ASP A 38 -0.25 7.43 0.59
CA ASP A 38 0.87 7.79 1.45
C ASP A 38 0.54 7.59 2.93
N LYS A 39 -0.64 8.00 3.36
CA LYS A 39 -1.10 7.80 4.73
C LYS A 39 -1.22 6.32 5.06
N ALA A 40 -1.83 5.57 4.17
CA ALA A 40 -2.03 4.14 4.36
C ALA A 40 -0.70 3.41 4.45
N MET A 41 0.22 3.74 3.56
CA MET A 41 1.54 3.12 3.54
C MET A 41 2.34 3.42 4.79
N LYS A 42 2.27 4.65 5.27
CA LYS A 42 2.94 5.02 6.50
C LYS A 42 2.39 4.22 7.69
N ALA A 43 1.07 4.11 7.77
CA ALA A 43 0.45 3.34 8.83
C ALA A 43 0.83 1.86 8.76
N LEU A 44 0.82 1.28 7.56
CA LEU A 44 1.17 -0.12 7.37
C LEU A 44 2.65 -0.38 7.69
N LYS A 45 3.51 0.55 7.33
CA LYS A 45 4.92 0.44 7.64
C LYS A 45 5.14 0.49 9.16
N ASP A 46 4.46 1.40 9.84
CA ASP A 46 4.55 1.53 11.29
C ASP A 46 4.07 0.27 12.00
N GLU A 47 3.09 -0.41 11.45
CA GLU A 47 2.61 -1.67 11.99
C GLU A 47 3.48 -2.87 11.63
N GLY A 48 4.40 -2.69 10.70
CA GLY A 48 5.22 -3.78 10.22
C GLY A 48 4.52 -4.69 9.23
N ALA A 49 3.41 -4.24 8.65
CA ALA A 49 2.67 -5.03 7.66
C ALA A 49 3.27 -4.97 6.27
N ILE A 50 4.02 -3.92 5.98
CA ILE A 50 4.72 -3.77 4.71
C ILE A 50 6.17 -3.35 4.96
N VAL A 51 7.00 -3.57 3.96
CA VAL A 51 8.41 -3.19 4.01
C VAL A 51 8.78 -2.47 2.74
N SER A 52 9.87 -1.71 2.79
CA SER A 52 10.40 -1.02 1.63
C SER A 52 11.77 -1.65 1.28
N PRO A 53 11.79 -2.63 0.38
CA PRO A 53 13.06 -3.30 0.03
C PRO A 53 14.01 -2.38 -0.73
N LYS A 54 13.47 -1.37 -1.39
CA LYS A 54 14.27 -0.37 -2.12
C LYS A 54 13.59 0.97 -1.99
N VAL A 55 14.33 2.04 -2.25
CA VAL A 55 13.79 3.39 -2.25
C VAL A 55 12.60 3.46 -3.22
N CYS A 56 11.51 4.00 -2.76
CA CYS A 56 10.26 4.17 -3.53
C CYS A 56 9.53 2.88 -3.89
N PHE A 57 9.98 1.72 -3.41
CA PHE A 57 9.29 0.46 -3.60
C PHE A 57 8.72 -0.05 -2.28
N TRP A 58 7.60 -0.73 -2.36
CA TRP A 58 6.89 -1.25 -1.19
C TRP A 58 6.35 -2.64 -1.47
N GLU A 59 6.41 -3.52 -0.49
CA GLU A 59 5.83 -4.84 -0.63
C GLU A 59 5.23 -5.30 0.69
N ALA A 60 4.26 -6.20 0.61
CA ALA A 60 3.65 -6.78 1.80
C ALA A 60 4.64 -7.75 2.45
N LYS A 61 4.70 -7.67 3.75
CA LYS A 61 5.61 -8.49 4.52
C LYS A 61 5.14 -9.94 4.63
#